data_3fb61b2b0be11ea895669eb6699c7ddf
#
_entry.id   3fb61b2b0be11ea895669eb6699c7ddf
#
_cell.length_a   1.000
_cell.length_b   1.000
_cell.length_c   1.000
_cell.angle_alpha   90.00
_cell.angle_beta   90.00
_cell.angle_gamma   90.00
#
_symmetry.space_group_name_H-M   'P 1'
#
loop_
_entity.id
_entity.type
_entity.pdbx_description
1 polymer ?
#
loop_
_entity_poly.entity_id
_entity_poly.type
_entity_poly.pdbx_seq_one_letter_code
_entity_poly.pdbx_strand_id
1 'polypeptide(L)'
;VGCTYKYLNGGPGSPGFIYVAPHLIDNIKPTLSGWLGHAAPFAFAQGYEPGNGIDRMRVGTPPVLALASLEAALDVWDMVDMAELRAQSIALSQLFIAEIENKCPMLKLGSPRDPNKRGSQVAFHFQEGYAAMQALIERGVIGDFRAPDTMRFGFTPLYIDQQDVRAATDIIADVMQNRLWDTDAYKIRAAVT
;
A
#
# COMPACT_ATOMS: atom_id res chain seq x y z
N VAL A 1 -5.39 -12.23 2.46
CA VAL A 1 -4.77 -11.49 3.55
C VAL A 1 -4.45 -10.07 3.09
N GLY A 2 -4.47 -9.13 4.02
CA GLY A 2 -4.14 -7.75 3.74
C GLY A 2 -3.58 -7.03 4.97
N CYS A 3 -3.07 -5.84 4.75
CA CYS A 3 -2.64 -4.94 5.81
C CYS A 3 -3.55 -3.72 5.86
N THR A 4 -3.77 -3.20 7.05
CA THR A 4 -4.64 -2.04 7.26
C THR A 4 -3.86 -0.72 7.40
N TYR A 5 -2.54 -0.80 7.59
CA TYR A 5 -1.72 0.37 7.90
C TYR A 5 -1.40 1.28 6.71
N LYS A 6 -1.59 0.80 5.47
CA LYS A 6 -1.31 1.56 4.23
C LYS A 6 -2.57 2.20 3.67
N TYR A 7 -3.15 1.58 2.63
CA TYR A 7 -4.27 2.13 1.86
C TYR A 7 -5.54 2.38 2.70
N LEU A 8 -5.75 1.59 3.75
CA LEU A 8 -6.86 1.76 4.69
C LEU A 8 -6.59 2.81 5.80
N ASN A 9 -5.46 3.51 5.74
CA ASN A 9 -5.10 4.63 6.62
C ASN A 9 -4.95 4.29 8.12
N GLY A 10 -4.88 3.01 8.49
CA GLY A 10 -4.74 2.61 9.89
C GLY A 10 -3.41 3.00 10.55
N GLY A 11 -2.41 3.38 9.74
CA GLY A 11 -1.10 3.83 10.23
C GLY A 11 -0.19 2.71 10.76
N PRO A 12 1.06 3.01 11.06
CA PRO A 12 2.03 2.04 11.57
C PRO A 12 1.55 1.35 12.85
N GLY A 13 1.70 0.02 12.91
CA GLY A 13 1.23 -0.78 14.03
C GLY A 13 -0.20 -1.31 13.89
N SER A 14 -0.97 -0.85 12.89
CA SER A 14 -2.29 -1.41 12.62
C SER A 14 -2.24 -2.88 12.21
N PRO A 15 -3.21 -3.70 12.66
CA PRO A 15 -3.22 -5.13 12.42
C PRO A 15 -3.42 -5.48 10.95
N GLY A 16 -2.92 -6.65 10.55
CA GLY A 16 -3.32 -7.29 9.31
C GLY A 16 -4.70 -7.94 9.44
N PHE A 17 -5.29 -8.29 8.31
CA PHE A 17 -6.54 -9.05 8.27
C PHE A 17 -6.44 -10.29 7.38
N ILE A 18 -7.29 -11.25 7.68
CA ILE A 18 -7.52 -12.43 6.86
C ILE A 18 -8.99 -12.45 6.43
N TYR A 19 -9.22 -12.76 5.17
CA TYR A 19 -10.53 -13.06 4.62
C TYR A 19 -10.57 -14.54 4.21
N VAL A 20 -11.60 -15.22 4.61
CA VAL A 20 -11.89 -16.60 4.19
C VAL A 20 -13.25 -16.62 3.51
N ALA A 21 -13.29 -17.13 2.28
CA ALA A 21 -14.55 -17.22 1.53
C ALA A 21 -15.56 -18.11 2.30
N PRO A 22 -16.86 -17.76 2.35
CA PRO A 22 -17.85 -18.49 3.15
C PRO A 22 -17.89 -19.99 2.89
N HIS A 23 -17.76 -20.41 1.63
CA HIS A 23 -17.78 -21.84 1.28
C HIS A 23 -16.56 -22.65 1.73
N LEU A 24 -15.49 -21.97 2.16
CA LEU A 24 -14.26 -22.61 2.66
C LEU A 24 -14.16 -22.60 4.18
N ILE A 25 -14.92 -21.73 4.85
CA ILE A 25 -14.66 -21.35 6.24
C ILE A 25 -14.76 -22.53 7.20
N ASP A 26 -15.67 -23.47 6.96
CA ASP A 26 -15.87 -24.64 7.83
C ASP A 26 -14.86 -25.76 7.57
N ASN A 27 -14.21 -25.75 6.41
CA ASN A 27 -13.22 -26.75 6.00
C ASN A 27 -11.78 -26.33 6.27
N ILE A 28 -11.54 -25.04 6.53
CA ILE A 28 -10.20 -24.53 6.78
C ILE A 28 -9.75 -24.89 8.20
N LYS A 29 -8.54 -25.46 8.28
CA LYS A 29 -7.87 -25.71 9.56
C LYS A 29 -6.75 -24.69 9.71
N PRO A 30 -6.78 -23.82 10.75
CA PRO A 30 -5.70 -22.87 10.96
C PRO A 30 -4.41 -23.63 11.30
N THR A 31 -3.31 -23.27 10.63
CA THR A 31 -1.99 -23.85 10.94
C THR A 31 -1.49 -23.41 12.32
N LEU A 32 -1.82 -22.15 12.67
CA LEU A 32 -1.58 -21.61 14.01
C LEU A 32 -2.94 -21.52 14.72
N SER A 33 -3.15 -22.35 15.73
CA SER A 33 -4.30 -22.26 16.62
C SER A 33 -3.93 -21.51 17.90
N GLY A 34 -4.91 -20.90 18.53
CA GLY A 34 -4.73 -20.24 19.80
C GLY A 34 -6.00 -20.25 20.63
N TRP A 35 -5.89 -19.89 21.89
CA TRP A 35 -6.97 -20.04 22.87
C TRP A 35 -8.25 -19.30 22.47
N LEU A 36 -8.14 -18.15 21.82
CA LEU A 36 -9.31 -17.34 21.42
C LEU A 36 -10.03 -17.90 20.18
N GLY A 37 -9.38 -18.77 19.41
CA GLY A 37 -9.97 -19.51 18.30
C GLY A 37 -10.62 -20.83 18.69
N HIS A 38 -10.55 -21.21 19.96
CA HIS A 38 -11.17 -22.43 20.47
C HIS A 38 -12.70 -22.30 20.60
N ALA A 39 -13.43 -23.37 20.35
CA ALA A 39 -14.90 -23.39 20.45
C ALA A 39 -15.42 -22.98 21.85
N ALA A 40 -14.65 -23.28 22.90
CA ALA A 40 -14.94 -22.93 24.30
C ALA A 40 -13.67 -22.35 24.95
N PRO A 41 -13.28 -21.07 24.70
CA PRO A 41 -12.00 -20.51 25.12
C PRO A 41 -11.72 -20.59 26.64
N PHE A 42 -12.76 -20.53 27.45
CA PHE A 42 -12.66 -20.53 28.92
C PHE A 42 -12.95 -21.89 29.60
N ALA A 43 -13.13 -22.95 28.80
CA ALA A 43 -13.32 -24.31 29.35
C ALA A 43 -11.99 -24.92 29.81
N PHE A 44 -10.84 -24.36 29.42
CA PHE A 44 -9.49 -24.87 29.75
C PHE A 44 -9.31 -26.36 29.42
N ALA A 45 -10.01 -26.81 28.35
CA ALA A 45 -9.96 -28.21 27.92
C ALA A 45 -8.56 -28.56 27.37
N GLN A 46 -8.18 -29.84 27.53
CA GLN A 46 -6.99 -30.35 26.84
C GLN A 46 -7.30 -30.58 25.36
N GLY A 47 -6.45 -30.08 24.50
CA GLY A 47 -6.61 -30.17 23.05
C GLY A 47 -7.25 -28.90 22.44
N TYR A 48 -7.31 -28.85 21.13
CA TYR A 48 -7.88 -27.73 20.39
C TYR A 48 -9.11 -28.18 19.60
N GLU A 49 -10.22 -27.52 19.87
CA GLU A 49 -11.46 -27.64 19.11
C GLU A 49 -11.76 -26.30 18.42
N PRO A 50 -11.81 -26.24 17.07
CA PRO A 50 -11.96 -24.97 16.38
C PRO A 50 -13.33 -24.34 16.63
N GLY A 51 -13.33 -23.05 16.87
CA GLY A 51 -14.52 -22.20 16.92
C GLY A 51 -15.29 -22.18 15.59
N ASN A 52 -16.50 -21.66 15.63
CA ASN A 52 -17.35 -21.57 14.45
C ASN A 52 -16.91 -20.46 13.49
N GLY A 53 -17.08 -20.72 12.21
CA GLY A 53 -16.83 -19.71 11.17
C GLY A 53 -15.43 -19.11 11.26
N ILE A 54 -15.33 -17.79 11.12
CA ILE A 54 -14.04 -17.07 11.10
C ILE A 54 -13.35 -17.01 12.48
N ASP A 55 -14.09 -17.25 13.58
CA ASP A 55 -13.54 -17.19 14.93
C ASP A 55 -12.39 -18.17 15.13
N ARG A 56 -12.42 -19.33 14.45
CA ARG A 56 -11.32 -20.31 14.46
C ARG A 56 -9.96 -19.74 14.04
N MET A 57 -9.94 -18.62 13.31
CA MET A 57 -8.73 -17.96 12.85
C MET A 57 -8.13 -17.00 13.88
N ARG A 58 -8.81 -16.79 14.99
CA ARG A 58 -8.30 -15.96 16.09
C ARG A 58 -7.26 -16.75 16.89
N VAL A 59 -6.14 -16.10 17.19
CA VAL A 59 -5.04 -16.77 17.91
C VAL A 59 -5.05 -16.39 19.39
N GLY A 60 -5.10 -15.11 19.70
CA GLY A 60 -5.05 -14.63 21.08
C GLY A 60 -5.69 -13.26 21.23
N THR A 61 -5.46 -12.62 22.36
CA THR A 61 -6.00 -11.29 22.67
C THR A 61 -5.58 -10.29 21.61
N PRO A 62 -6.55 -9.58 20.98
CA PRO A 62 -6.24 -8.60 19.95
C PRO A 62 -5.53 -7.37 20.55
N PRO A 63 -4.73 -6.64 19.74
CA PRO A 63 -4.11 -5.39 20.15
C PRO A 63 -5.17 -4.27 20.18
N VAL A 64 -5.85 -4.12 21.31
CA VAL A 64 -7.05 -3.26 21.44
C VAL A 64 -6.80 -1.81 21.01
N LEU A 65 -5.68 -1.20 21.42
CA LEU A 65 -5.35 0.17 21.02
C LEU A 65 -5.16 0.32 19.52
N ALA A 66 -4.49 -0.65 18.88
CA ALA A 66 -4.31 -0.64 17.44
C ALA A 66 -5.64 -0.88 16.69
N LEU A 67 -6.53 -1.68 17.23
CA LEU A 67 -7.87 -1.87 16.67
C LEU A 67 -8.74 -0.61 16.82
N ALA A 68 -8.71 0.08 17.96
CA ALA A 68 -9.44 1.34 18.16
C ALA A 68 -8.94 2.44 17.20
N SER A 69 -7.63 2.50 16.98
CA SER A 69 -7.04 3.42 16.00
C SER A 69 -7.47 3.08 14.56
N LEU A 70 -7.53 1.80 14.23
CA LEU A 70 -8.02 1.34 12.92
C LEU A 70 -9.52 1.64 12.75
N GLU A 71 -10.34 1.43 13.77
CA GLU A 71 -11.78 1.74 13.76
C GLU A 71 -12.01 3.21 13.38
N ALA A 72 -11.33 4.13 14.07
CA ALA A 72 -11.38 5.56 13.74
C ALA A 72 -10.91 5.89 12.31
N ALA A 73 -9.90 5.18 11.81
CA ALA A 73 -9.45 5.35 10.43
C ALA A 73 -10.47 4.83 9.40
N LEU A 74 -11.25 3.83 9.75
CA LEU A 74 -12.29 3.26 8.87
C LEU A 74 -13.54 4.14 8.77
N ASP A 75 -13.79 5.07 9.70
CA ASP A 75 -14.91 6.04 9.62
C ASP A 75 -14.86 6.86 8.31
N VAL A 76 -13.66 7.14 7.79
CA VAL A 76 -13.49 7.81 6.49
C VAL A 76 -14.05 6.97 5.34
N TRP A 77 -13.99 5.65 5.45
CA TRP A 77 -14.43 4.73 4.40
C TRP A 77 -15.95 4.58 4.35
N ASP A 78 -16.65 4.86 5.44
CA ASP A 78 -18.13 4.89 5.48
C ASP A 78 -18.71 6.05 4.66
N MET A 79 -17.89 7.07 4.35
CA MET A 79 -18.27 8.21 3.52
C MET A 79 -17.92 8.04 2.04
N VAL A 80 -17.37 6.89 1.64
CA VAL A 80 -16.76 6.70 0.32
C VAL A 80 -17.51 5.65 -0.50
N ASP A 81 -17.89 5.99 -1.72
CA ASP A 81 -18.26 4.99 -2.73
C ASP A 81 -16.99 4.36 -3.33
N MET A 82 -16.84 3.06 -3.16
CA MET A 82 -15.65 2.32 -3.62
C MET A 82 -15.51 2.27 -5.14
N ALA A 83 -16.61 2.34 -5.90
CA ALA A 83 -16.55 2.37 -7.36
C ALA A 83 -16.07 3.73 -7.86
N GLU A 84 -16.53 4.82 -7.26
CA GLU A 84 -16.06 6.18 -7.53
C GLU A 84 -14.59 6.33 -7.14
N LEU A 85 -14.20 5.86 -5.96
CA LEU A 85 -12.82 5.89 -5.51
C LEU A 85 -11.90 5.13 -6.50
N ARG A 86 -12.34 3.98 -6.97
CA ARG A 86 -11.58 3.21 -7.96
C ARG A 86 -11.45 3.96 -9.29
N ALA A 87 -12.53 4.58 -9.77
CA ALA A 87 -12.51 5.37 -10.98
C ALA A 87 -11.54 6.56 -10.88
N GLN A 88 -11.54 7.26 -9.75
CA GLN A 88 -10.60 8.35 -9.48
C GLN A 88 -9.15 7.86 -9.42
N SER A 89 -8.88 6.75 -8.74
CA SER A 89 -7.55 6.13 -8.70
C SER A 89 -7.02 5.77 -10.09
N ILE A 90 -7.89 5.26 -10.96
CA ILE A 90 -7.56 5.00 -12.37
C ILE A 90 -7.23 6.30 -13.09
N ALA A 91 -8.06 7.32 -12.96
CA ALA A 91 -7.87 8.61 -13.63
C ALA A 91 -6.54 9.28 -13.21
N LEU A 92 -6.24 9.32 -11.89
CA LEU A 92 -4.98 9.89 -11.37
C LEU A 92 -3.75 9.12 -11.86
N SER A 93 -3.79 7.78 -11.81
CA SER A 93 -2.67 6.97 -12.27
C SER A 93 -2.46 7.03 -13.79
N GLN A 94 -3.51 7.15 -14.58
CA GLN A 94 -3.40 7.36 -16.03
C GLN A 94 -2.85 8.74 -16.37
N LEU A 95 -3.32 9.80 -15.68
CA LEU A 95 -2.76 11.14 -15.81
C LEU A 95 -1.25 11.14 -15.51
N PHE A 96 -0.85 10.52 -14.40
CA PHE A 96 0.55 10.42 -14.02
C PHE A 96 1.40 9.71 -15.08
N ILE A 97 0.93 8.58 -15.61
CA ILE A 97 1.64 7.84 -16.66
C ILE A 97 1.82 8.74 -17.90
N ALA A 98 0.76 9.40 -18.36
CA ALA A 98 0.79 10.23 -19.54
C ALA A 98 1.75 11.44 -19.39
N GLU A 99 1.69 12.11 -18.23
CA GLU A 99 2.58 13.25 -17.93
C GLU A 99 4.06 12.82 -17.86
N ILE A 100 4.34 11.68 -17.19
CA ILE A 100 5.72 11.18 -17.06
C ILE A 100 6.27 10.73 -18.43
N GLU A 101 5.50 10.03 -19.23
CA GLU A 101 5.95 9.60 -20.56
C GLU A 101 6.24 10.78 -21.50
N ASN A 102 5.46 11.87 -21.36
CA ASN A 102 5.67 13.09 -22.12
C ASN A 102 6.90 13.89 -21.62
N LYS A 103 7.05 14.06 -20.31
CA LYS A 103 8.08 14.92 -19.70
C LYS A 103 9.41 14.21 -19.46
N CYS A 104 9.39 12.90 -19.20
CA CYS A 104 10.52 12.10 -18.75
C CYS A 104 10.68 10.80 -19.57
N PRO A 105 10.98 10.86 -20.88
CA PRO A 105 11.06 9.68 -21.75
C PRO A 105 12.16 8.68 -21.35
N MET A 106 13.09 9.09 -20.45
CA MET A 106 14.11 8.23 -19.88
C MET A 106 13.55 7.24 -18.84
N LEU A 107 12.38 7.51 -18.27
CA LEU A 107 11.71 6.62 -17.33
C LEU A 107 10.89 5.58 -18.10
N LYS A 108 11.12 4.30 -17.84
CA LYS A 108 10.40 3.19 -18.50
C LYS A 108 9.28 2.70 -17.63
N LEU A 109 8.04 2.71 -18.15
CA LEU A 109 6.88 2.22 -17.41
C LEU A 109 7.03 0.73 -17.07
N GLY A 110 6.99 0.41 -15.77
CA GLY A 110 7.06 -0.95 -15.22
C GLY A 110 5.69 -1.53 -14.84
N SER A 111 4.68 -0.68 -14.68
CA SER A 111 3.31 -1.13 -14.39
C SER A 111 2.52 -1.49 -15.65
N PRO A 112 1.53 -2.41 -15.57
CA PRO A 112 0.62 -2.65 -16.68
C PRO A 112 -0.11 -1.37 -17.12
N ARG A 113 -0.23 -1.14 -18.44
CA ARG A 113 -1.01 -0.01 -18.98
C ARG A 113 -2.51 -0.19 -18.74
N ASP A 114 -2.98 -1.43 -18.84
CA ASP A 114 -4.37 -1.76 -18.58
C ASP A 114 -4.70 -1.48 -17.09
N PRO A 115 -5.60 -0.52 -16.79
CA PRO A 115 -5.94 -0.17 -15.42
C PRO A 115 -6.58 -1.33 -14.64
N ASN A 116 -7.16 -2.31 -15.34
CA ASN A 116 -7.74 -3.49 -14.69
C ASN A 116 -6.67 -4.48 -14.19
N LYS A 117 -5.42 -4.31 -14.63
CA LYS A 117 -4.28 -5.17 -14.25
C LYS A 117 -3.34 -4.51 -13.26
N ARG A 118 -3.68 -3.33 -12.72
CA ARG A 118 -2.89 -2.65 -11.70
C ARG A 118 -3.78 -2.11 -10.58
N GLY A 119 -3.20 -1.96 -9.39
CA GLY A 119 -3.81 -1.26 -8.27
C GLY A 119 -3.60 0.26 -8.36
N SER A 120 -3.62 0.91 -7.19
CA SER A 120 -3.42 2.35 -7.04
C SER A 120 -1.93 2.72 -6.93
N GLN A 121 -1.07 2.04 -7.68
CA GLN A 121 0.37 2.27 -7.72
C GLN A 121 0.88 2.20 -9.15
N VAL A 122 1.81 3.09 -9.49
CA VAL A 122 2.55 3.08 -10.76
C VAL A 122 4.03 2.93 -10.47
N ALA A 123 4.71 2.08 -11.22
CA ALA A 123 6.14 1.87 -11.16
C ALA A 123 6.80 2.29 -12.47
N PHE A 124 7.97 2.92 -12.36
CA PHE A 124 8.87 3.21 -13.46
C PHE A 124 10.24 2.64 -13.17
N HIS A 125 10.96 2.21 -14.21
CA HIS A 125 12.33 1.74 -14.13
C HIS A 125 13.30 2.85 -14.53
N PHE A 126 14.32 3.03 -13.70
CA PHE A 126 15.46 3.91 -13.98
C PHE A 126 16.70 3.40 -13.26
N GLN A 127 17.82 3.28 -13.94
CA GLN A 127 19.04 2.67 -13.39
C GLN A 127 19.50 3.37 -12.10
N GLU A 128 19.47 4.71 -12.06
CA GLU A 128 19.79 5.53 -10.88
C GLU A 128 18.56 5.86 -10.04
N GLY A 129 17.56 4.96 -10.06
CA GLY A 129 16.25 5.16 -9.42
C GLY A 129 16.32 5.45 -7.93
N TYR A 130 17.32 4.91 -7.23
CA TYR A 130 17.51 5.23 -5.81
C TYR A 130 17.86 6.70 -5.60
N ALA A 131 18.89 7.19 -6.30
CA ALA A 131 19.33 8.58 -6.19
C ALA A 131 18.22 9.55 -6.65
N ALA A 132 17.54 9.22 -7.76
CA ALA A 132 16.40 10.00 -8.24
C ALA A 132 15.29 10.07 -7.19
N MET A 133 14.94 8.95 -6.54
CA MET A 133 13.93 8.92 -5.50
C MET A 133 14.31 9.77 -4.28
N GLN A 134 15.57 9.73 -3.83
CA GLN A 134 16.03 10.59 -2.72
C GLN A 134 15.89 12.09 -3.08
N ALA A 135 16.30 12.48 -4.29
CA ALA A 135 16.15 13.84 -4.76
C ALA A 135 14.67 14.30 -4.86
N LEU A 136 13.76 13.38 -5.19
CA LEU A 136 12.32 13.62 -5.24
C LEU A 136 11.72 13.79 -3.84
N ILE A 137 12.09 12.90 -2.90
CA ILE A 137 11.61 12.96 -1.51
C ILE A 137 12.00 14.29 -0.86
N GLU A 138 13.23 14.74 -1.05
CA GLU A 138 13.68 16.06 -0.53
C GLU A 138 12.86 17.22 -1.10
N ARG A 139 12.26 17.06 -2.29
CA ARG A 139 11.40 18.06 -2.94
C ARG A 139 9.91 17.84 -2.71
N GLY A 140 9.56 16.94 -1.79
CA GLY A 140 8.18 16.68 -1.38
C GLY A 140 7.41 15.66 -2.23
N VAL A 141 8.04 15.00 -3.21
CA VAL A 141 7.44 13.89 -3.94
C VAL A 141 7.85 12.58 -3.28
N ILE A 142 6.97 12.06 -2.41
CA ILE A 142 7.24 10.89 -1.58
C ILE A 142 6.80 9.63 -2.30
N GLY A 143 7.77 8.98 -2.96
CA GLY A 143 7.63 7.63 -3.51
C GLY A 143 8.51 6.66 -2.74
N ASP A 144 8.66 5.45 -3.27
CA ASP A 144 9.63 4.50 -2.75
C ASP A 144 10.47 3.87 -3.88
N PHE A 145 11.60 3.29 -3.50
CA PHE A 145 12.51 2.59 -4.39
C PHE A 145 12.60 1.10 -4.05
N ARG A 146 12.61 0.28 -5.08
CA ARG A 146 12.91 -1.16 -4.98
C ARG A 146 14.03 -1.53 -5.92
N ALA A 147 15.07 -2.15 -5.36
CA ALA A 147 16.18 -2.64 -6.17
C ALA A 147 15.68 -3.65 -7.24
N PRO A 148 16.29 -3.71 -8.42
CA PRO A 148 17.52 -2.99 -8.76
C PRO A 148 17.30 -1.52 -9.21
N ASP A 149 16.11 -1.17 -9.78
CA ASP A 149 15.89 0.05 -10.55
C ASP A 149 14.45 0.61 -10.47
N THR A 150 13.61 0.08 -9.59
CA THR A 150 12.18 0.37 -9.61
C THR A 150 11.81 1.52 -8.67
N MET A 151 11.29 2.61 -9.23
CA MET A 151 10.67 3.74 -8.54
C MET A 151 9.16 3.54 -8.50
N ARG A 152 8.51 3.65 -7.32
CA ARG A 152 7.08 3.41 -7.16
C ARG A 152 6.38 4.62 -6.57
N PHE A 153 5.21 4.92 -7.13
CA PHE A 153 4.36 6.06 -6.75
C PHE A 153 2.95 5.56 -6.45
N GLY A 154 2.42 5.89 -5.28
CA GLY A 154 1.10 5.50 -4.83
C GLY A 154 0.08 6.62 -5.00
N PHE A 155 -1.18 6.25 -5.27
CA PHE A 155 -2.27 7.20 -5.47
C PHE A 155 -3.40 6.89 -4.50
N THR A 156 -3.74 7.85 -3.67
CA THR A 156 -4.84 7.75 -2.70
C THR A 156 -5.84 8.87 -2.95
N PRO A 157 -6.92 8.62 -3.72
CA PRO A 157 -7.89 9.64 -4.11
C PRO A 157 -8.64 10.29 -2.93
N LEU A 158 -8.52 9.74 -1.74
CA LEU A 158 -9.08 10.34 -0.52
C LEU A 158 -8.47 11.70 -0.18
N TYR A 159 -7.22 11.95 -0.59
CA TYR A 159 -6.52 13.21 -0.27
C TYR A 159 -5.54 13.67 -1.35
N ILE A 160 -5.47 12.98 -2.51
CA ILE A 160 -4.68 13.39 -3.67
C ILE A 160 -5.62 13.66 -4.83
N ASP A 161 -5.45 14.79 -5.48
CA ASP A 161 -6.20 15.18 -6.67
C ASP A 161 -5.32 15.30 -7.94
N GLN A 162 -5.91 15.76 -9.03
CA GLN A 162 -5.19 15.95 -10.30
C GLN A 162 -4.15 17.07 -10.23
N GLN A 163 -4.35 18.07 -9.40
CA GLN A 163 -3.40 19.18 -9.23
C GLN A 163 -2.15 18.68 -8.53
N ASP A 164 -2.30 17.85 -7.50
CA ASP A 164 -1.17 17.19 -6.82
C ASP A 164 -0.36 16.34 -7.77
N VAL A 165 -1.05 15.56 -8.62
CA VAL A 165 -0.38 14.71 -9.62
C VAL A 165 0.42 15.57 -10.61
N ARG A 166 -0.14 16.68 -11.12
CA ARG A 166 0.57 17.58 -12.04
C ARG A 166 1.77 18.24 -11.37
N ALA A 167 1.59 18.75 -10.15
CA ALA A 167 2.69 19.34 -9.39
C ALA A 167 3.83 18.33 -9.16
N ALA A 168 3.49 17.09 -8.78
CA ALA A 168 4.49 16.03 -8.63
C ALA A 168 5.21 15.71 -9.95
N THR A 169 4.49 15.64 -11.08
CA THR A 169 5.12 15.36 -12.38
C THR A 169 6.01 16.50 -12.85
N ASP A 170 5.71 17.76 -12.51
CA ASP A 170 6.58 18.90 -12.81
C ASP A 170 7.89 18.82 -12.01
N ILE A 171 7.80 18.47 -10.71
CA ILE A 171 8.99 18.25 -9.88
C ILE A 171 9.82 17.07 -10.40
N ILE A 172 9.16 15.96 -10.80
CA ILE A 172 9.85 14.81 -11.37
C ILE A 172 10.57 15.22 -12.66
N ALA A 173 9.92 16.00 -13.53
CA ALA A 173 10.51 16.48 -14.77
C ALA A 173 11.76 17.34 -14.50
N ASP A 174 11.69 18.27 -13.55
CA ASP A 174 12.83 19.11 -13.17
C ASP A 174 14.01 18.26 -12.68
N VAL A 175 13.75 17.33 -11.76
CA VAL A 175 14.79 16.43 -11.20
C VAL A 175 15.43 15.58 -12.30
N MET A 176 14.64 15.04 -13.21
CA MET A 176 15.14 14.11 -14.24
C MET A 176 15.85 14.84 -15.37
N GLN A 177 15.28 15.92 -15.90
CA GLN A 177 15.82 16.66 -17.03
C GLN A 177 17.12 17.41 -16.67
N ASN A 178 17.16 17.99 -15.46
CA ASN A 178 18.33 18.72 -14.96
C ASN A 178 19.30 17.82 -14.17
N ARG A 179 19.05 16.51 -14.11
CA ARG A 179 19.89 15.52 -13.41
C ARG A 179 20.18 15.92 -11.95
N LEU A 180 19.20 16.51 -11.25
CA LEU A 180 19.39 16.97 -9.87
C LEU A 180 19.67 15.83 -8.89
N TRP A 181 19.40 14.60 -9.29
CA TRP A 181 19.71 13.37 -8.57
C TRP A 181 21.18 12.95 -8.65
N ASP A 182 21.97 13.48 -9.61
CA ASP A 182 23.34 13.04 -9.90
C ASP A 182 24.36 13.71 -8.97
N THR A 183 24.20 13.50 -7.68
CA THR A 183 25.10 13.97 -6.64
C THR A 183 25.50 12.82 -5.72
N ASP A 184 26.69 12.91 -5.11
CA ASP A 184 27.18 11.88 -4.20
C ASP A 184 26.25 11.67 -3.00
N ALA A 185 25.63 12.77 -2.52
CA ALA A 185 24.71 12.72 -1.38
C ALA A 185 23.51 11.77 -1.61
N TYR A 186 22.95 11.73 -2.81
CA TYR A 186 21.81 10.87 -3.13
C TYR A 186 22.18 9.43 -3.50
N LYS A 187 23.48 9.18 -3.82
CA LYS A 187 23.96 7.84 -4.19
C LYS A 187 24.31 6.97 -2.98
N ILE A 188 24.49 7.58 -1.80
CA ILE A 188 24.75 6.86 -0.56
C ILE A 188 23.46 6.17 -0.11
N ARG A 189 23.44 4.82 -0.16
CA ARG A 189 22.29 4.06 0.28
C ARG A 189 22.22 4.03 1.80
N ALA A 190 21.17 4.62 2.36
CA ALA A 190 20.82 4.45 3.76
C ALA A 190 20.23 3.06 4.02
N ALA A 191 20.36 2.56 5.24
CA ALA A 191 19.65 1.38 5.66
C ALA A 191 18.13 1.65 5.53
N VAL A 192 17.42 0.78 4.83
CA VAL A 192 15.96 0.85 4.73
C VAL A 192 15.39 0.48 6.10
N THR A 193 14.65 1.37 6.71
CA THR A 193 13.91 1.11 7.96
C THR A 193 12.61 0.39 7.65
#